data_a2e797df9f1c0497deead13306913d60
#
_entry.id   a2e797df9f1c0497deead13306913d60
#
_cell.length_a   1.000
_cell.length_b   1.000
_cell.length_c   1.000
_cell.angle_alpha   90.00
_cell.angle_beta   90.00
_cell.angle_gamma   90.00
#
_symmetry.space_group_name_H-M   'P 1'
#
loop_
_entity.id
_entity.type
_entity.pdbx_description
1 polymer ?
#
loop_
_entity_poly.entity_id
_entity_poly.type
_entity_poly.pdbx_seq_one_letter_code
_entity_poly.pdbx_strand_id
1 'polypeptide(L)'
;MTSELHKSYNNDRNEIVRIPIEVRNKIEGSLTLPTEPKGIVIFAHGSGSGRHSPRNKYVAQVLNESGIATLLIDLLTPEEEKIDNITREHRFDIDLLSRRLIGATDWISQRTELSKLKVGYFGASTGAAAALVAAVERADLVYAVVSRGGRPDLATSDILVRVEVPTLLIVGGNDKQVIDLNEKALKQLTKIEKKKKLITIPKATHLFEEPGALEEAAKHASGWFQCFFLEEKR
;
A
#
# COMPACT_ATOMS: atom_id res chain seq x y z
N MET A 1 -17.88 -37.52 -18.60
CA MET A 1 -17.09 -37.27 -17.38
C MET A 1 -16.88 -35.76 -17.26
N THR A 2 -17.75 -35.12 -16.53
CA THR A 2 -17.78 -33.65 -16.30
C THR A 2 -16.79 -33.34 -15.20
N SER A 3 -15.74 -32.57 -15.52
CA SER A 3 -14.80 -32.03 -14.54
C SER A 3 -15.51 -30.94 -13.75
N GLU A 4 -15.94 -31.22 -12.54
CA GLU A 4 -16.34 -30.22 -11.55
C GLU A 4 -15.10 -29.43 -11.15
N LEU A 5 -14.99 -28.21 -11.68
CA LEU A 5 -14.10 -27.18 -11.17
C LEU A 5 -14.54 -26.87 -9.73
N HIS A 6 -13.76 -27.32 -8.76
CA HIS A 6 -13.87 -26.89 -7.36
C HIS A 6 -13.68 -25.37 -7.31
N LYS A 7 -14.79 -24.62 -7.30
CA LYS A 7 -14.81 -23.28 -6.75
C LYS A 7 -14.55 -23.42 -5.26
N SER A 8 -13.31 -23.21 -4.81
CA SER A 8 -13.05 -22.98 -3.40
C SER A 8 -13.84 -21.73 -3.01
N TYR A 9 -14.89 -21.89 -2.21
CA TYR A 9 -15.55 -20.79 -1.54
C TYR A 9 -14.51 -20.19 -0.60
N ASN A 10 -13.93 -19.05 -0.99
CA ASN A 10 -13.11 -18.24 -0.09
C ASN A 10 -14.01 -17.81 1.07
N ASN A 11 -13.73 -18.33 2.25
CA ASN A 11 -14.42 -17.98 3.50
C ASN A 11 -13.88 -16.63 4.03
N ASP A 12 -13.55 -15.70 3.13
CA ASP A 12 -13.00 -14.41 3.49
C ASP A 12 -14.07 -13.56 4.20
N ARG A 13 -13.72 -13.05 5.36
CA ARG A 13 -14.57 -12.06 6.06
C ARG A 13 -14.33 -10.70 5.44
N ASN A 14 -15.40 -10.07 4.95
CA ASN A 14 -15.37 -8.73 4.37
C ASN A 14 -16.19 -7.79 5.23
N GLU A 15 -15.62 -6.64 5.61
CA GLU A 15 -16.33 -5.62 6.38
C GLU A 15 -15.94 -4.20 5.98
N ILE A 16 -16.88 -3.27 6.11
CA ILE A 16 -16.60 -1.84 6.05
C ILE A 16 -16.32 -1.36 7.47
N VAL A 17 -15.14 -0.78 7.65
CA VAL A 17 -14.69 -0.29 8.96
C VAL A 17 -14.63 1.23 8.97
N ARG A 18 -14.80 1.82 10.16
CA ARG A 18 -14.61 3.25 10.40
C ARG A 18 -13.43 3.43 11.36
N ILE A 19 -12.38 4.04 10.85
CA ILE A 19 -11.11 4.20 11.54
C ILE A 19 -11.07 5.61 12.14
N PRO A 20 -11.01 5.74 13.48
CA PRO A 20 -10.82 7.05 14.13
C PRO A 20 -9.44 7.62 13.75
N ILE A 21 -9.40 8.87 13.33
CA ILE A 21 -8.17 9.55 12.93
C ILE A 21 -7.89 10.80 13.78
N GLU A 22 -8.94 11.34 14.38
CA GLU A 22 -8.94 12.49 15.28
C GLU A 22 -10.13 12.38 16.24
N VAL A 23 -10.23 13.28 17.21
CA VAL A 23 -11.28 13.22 18.26
C VAL A 23 -12.70 13.09 17.69
N ARG A 24 -12.98 13.65 16.50
CA ARG A 24 -14.31 13.62 15.89
C ARG A 24 -14.36 13.07 14.47
N ASN A 25 -13.20 12.85 13.84
CA ASN A 25 -13.11 12.46 12.43
C ASN A 25 -12.80 10.96 12.28
N LYS A 26 -13.41 10.35 11.27
CA LYS A 26 -13.17 8.95 10.89
C LYS A 26 -13.01 8.87 9.38
N ILE A 27 -12.12 7.99 8.94
CA ILE A 27 -12.07 7.56 7.55
C ILE A 27 -12.70 6.19 7.39
N GLU A 28 -13.19 5.89 6.21
CA GLU A 28 -13.73 4.57 5.91
C GLU A 28 -12.67 3.65 5.33
N GLY A 29 -12.80 2.37 5.61
CA GLY A 29 -11.94 1.31 5.07
C GLY A 29 -12.74 0.08 4.67
N SER A 30 -12.24 -0.63 3.66
CA SER A 30 -12.71 -1.97 3.27
C SER A 30 -11.68 -2.99 3.75
N LEU A 31 -12.03 -3.75 4.77
CA LEU A 31 -11.20 -4.80 5.35
C LEU A 31 -11.61 -6.16 4.79
N THR A 32 -10.64 -6.92 4.29
CA THR A 32 -10.80 -8.32 3.88
C THR A 32 -9.82 -9.18 4.68
N LEU A 33 -10.36 -10.20 5.35
CA LEU A 33 -9.61 -11.14 6.17
C LEU A 33 -9.75 -12.57 5.60
N PRO A 34 -8.74 -13.09 4.91
CA PRO A 34 -8.66 -14.51 4.57
C PRO A 34 -8.58 -15.37 5.84
N THR A 35 -8.81 -16.67 5.69
CA THR A 35 -8.61 -17.62 6.78
C THR A 35 -7.13 -17.66 7.16
N GLU A 36 -6.81 -17.47 8.45
CA GLU A 36 -5.43 -17.50 8.99
C GLU A 36 -4.45 -16.58 8.24
N PRO A 37 -4.70 -15.26 8.21
CA PRO A 37 -3.88 -14.34 7.41
C PRO A 37 -2.45 -14.26 7.96
N LYS A 38 -1.47 -14.25 7.04
CA LYS A 38 -0.04 -14.16 7.36
C LYS A 38 0.41 -12.76 7.75
N GLY A 39 -0.39 -11.75 7.46
CA GLY A 39 -0.16 -10.34 7.74
C GLY A 39 -1.28 -9.52 7.12
N ILE A 40 -1.21 -8.21 7.26
CA ILE A 40 -2.20 -7.27 6.72
C ILE A 40 -1.52 -6.14 5.94
N VAL A 41 -2.04 -5.83 4.75
CA VAL A 41 -1.54 -4.72 3.92
C VAL A 41 -2.56 -3.59 3.90
N ILE A 42 -2.13 -2.39 4.32
CA ILE A 42 -2.91 -1.15 4.21
C ILE A 42 -2.60 -0.50 2.87
N PHE A 43 -3.66 -0.13 2.13
CA PHE A 43 -3.55 0.48 0.82
C PHE A 43 -3.70 1.99 0.91
N ALA A 44 -2.65 2.72 0.50
CA ALA A 44 -2.65 4.15 0.30
C ALA A 44 -2.87 4.47 -1.19
N HIS A 45 -4.05 4.96 -1.52
CA HIS A 45 -4.40 5.31 -2.89
C HIS A 45 -3.69 6.57 -3.39
N GLY A 46 -3.64 6.75 -4.71
CA GLY A 46 -3.13 7.98 -5.33
C GLY A 46 -4.12 9.13 -5.31
N SER A 47 -3.65 10.31 -5.71
CA SER A 47 -4.46 11.54 -5.81
C SER A 47 -5.68 11.36 -6.71
N GLY A 48 -6.85 11.85 -6.26
CA GLY A 48 -8.12 11.72 -6.97
C GLY A 48 -8.68 10.30 -7.05
N SER A 49 -8.23 9.42 -6.16
CA SER A 49 -8.69 8.03 -6.03
C SER A 49 -9.18 7.77 -4.59
N GLY A 50 -9.61 6.55 -4.28
CA GLY A 50 -10.09 6.15 -2.96
C GLY A 50 -10.01 4.63 -2.79
N ARG A 51 -10.59 4.11 -1.69
CA ARG A 51 -10.67 2.67 -1.40
C ARG A 51 -11.39 1.85 -2.49
N HIS A 52 -12.17 2.51 -3.34
CA HIS A 52 -12.89 1.89 -4.44
C HIS A 52 -12.09 1.77 -5.74
N SER A 53 -10.83 2.22 -5.78
CA SER A 53 -9.94 2.11 -6.94
C SER A 53 -9.94 0.70 -7.54
N PRO A 54 -10.36 0.50 -8.80
CA PRO A 54 -10.38 -0.84 -9.42
C PRO A 54 -8.99 -1.49 -9.41
N ARG A 55 -7.93 -0.72 -9.66
CA ARG A 55 -6.55 -1.21 -9.68
C ARG A 55 -6.09 -1.68 -8.29
N ASN A 56 -6.39 -0.90 -7.24
CA ASN A 56 -6.03 -1.31 -5.88
C ASN A 56 -6.85 -2.52 -5.42
N LYS A 57 -8.14 -2.59 -5.78
CA LYS A 57 -8.98 -3.77 -5.51
C LYS A 57 -8.43 -5.03 -6.17
N TYR A 58 -7.97 -4.93 -7.42
CA TYR A 58 -7.36 -6.05 -8.11
C TYR A 58 -6.10 -6.55 -7.37
N VAL A 59 -5.19 -5.63 -7.01
CA VAL A 59 -3.98 -6.00 -6.25
C VAL A 59 -4.37 -6.60 -4.88
N ALA A 60 -5.34 -6.02 -4.19
CA ALA A 60 -5.83 -6.54 -2.90
C ALA A 60 -6.39 -7.96 -3.04
N GLN A 61 -7.14 -8.24 -4.11
CA GLN A 61 -7.64 -9.59 -4.40
C GLN A 61 -6.49 -10.60 -4.54
N VAL A 62 -5.44 -10.28 -5.30
CA VAL A 62 -4.26 -11.14 -5.47
C VAL A 62 -3.56 -11.39 -4.13
N LEU A 63 -3.49 -10.39 -3.25
CA LEU A 63 -2.94 -10.54 -1.91
C LEU A 63 -3.83 -11.45 -1.04
N ASN A 64 -5.15 -11.27 -1.08
CA ASN A 64 -6.10 -12.09 -0.33
C ASN A 64 -6.03 -13.56 -0.76
N GLU A 65 -5.96 -13.84 -2.07
CA GLU A 65 -5.76 -15.18 -2.62
C GLU A 65 -4.43 -15.81 -2.16
N SER A 66 -3.46 -14.98 -1.78
CA SER A 66 -2.17 -15.40 -1.22
C SER A 66 -2.17 -15.52 0.31
N GLY A 67 -3.33 -15.40 0.96
CA GLY A 67 -3.48 -15.48 2.42
C GLY A 67 -2.98 -14.24 3.17
N ILE A 68 -3.03 -13.06 2.53
CA ILE A 68 -2.66 -11.77 3.14
C ILE A 68 -3.94 -10.94 3.30
N ALA A 69 -4.23 -10.50 4.51
CA ALA A 69 -5.34 -9.58 4.76
C ALA A 69 -5.09 -8.21 4.12
N THR A 70 -6.16 -7.52 3.75
CA THR A 70 -6.04 -6.20 3.12
C THR A 70 -6.99 -5.20 3.74
N LEU A 71 -6.53 -3.95 3.89
CA LEU A 71 -7.31 -2.81 4.35
C LEU A 71 -7.14 -1.66 3.34
N LEU A 72 -8.14 -1.45 2.50
CA LEU A 72 -8.20 -0.32 1.58
C LEU A 72 -8.88 0.84 2.29
N ILE A 73 -8.16 1.94 2.51
CA ILE A 73 -8.70 3.12 3.22
C ILE A 73 -8.91 4.28 2.28
N ASP A 74 -9.87 5.15 2.61
CA ASP A 74 -9.90 6.50 2.10
C ASP A 74 -8.94 7.35 2.92
N LEU A 75 -8.06 8.11 2.24
CA LEU A 75 -7.07 8.96 2.91
C LEU A 75 -7.64 10.34 3.28
N LEU A 76 -8.77 10.69 2.71
CA LEU A 76 -9.51 11.92 3.01
C LEU A 76 -10.88 11.59 3.59
N THR A 77 -11.37 12.44 4.46
CA THR A 77 -12.78 12.40 4.88
C THR A 77 -13.68 12.87 3.72
N PRO A 78 -14.98 12.56 3.74
CA PRO A 78 -15.92 13.05 2.72
C PRO A 78 -15.93 14.59 2.58
N GLU A 79 -15.71 15.31 3.68
CA GLU A 79 -15.63 16.77 3.71
C GLU A 79 -14.35 17.28 3.06
N GLU A 80 -13.20 16.69 3.40
CA GLU A 80 -11.90 16.97 2.77
C GLU A 80 -11.92 16.65 1.29
N GLU A 81 -12.53 15.54 0.87
CA GLU A 81 -12.65 15.16 -0.53
C GLU A 81 -13.47 16.17 -1.34
N LYS A 82 -14.57 16.70 -0.78
CA LYS A 82 -15.35 17.77 -1.42
C LYS A 82 -14.52 19.02 -1.67
N ILE A 83 -13.71 19.44 -0.68
CA ILE A 83 -12.80 20.57 -0.80
C ILE A 83 -11.72 20.26 -1.84
N ASP A 84 -11.09 19.10 -1.73
CA ASP A 84 -10.00 18.68 -2.60
C ASP A 84 -10.40 18.53 -4.07
N ASN A 85 -11.64 18.17 -4.35
CA ASN A 85 -12.18 18.12 -5.73
C ASN A 85 -12.19 19.50 -6.41
N ILE A 86 -12.21 20.58 -5.62
CA ILE A 86 -12.19 21.96 -6.11
C ILE A 86 -10.76 22.51 -6.06
N THR A 87 -10.10 22.41 -4.90
CA THR A 87 -8.83 23.10 -4.60
C THR A 87 -7.60 22.26 -4.93
N ARG A 88 -7.71 20.92 -4.85
CA ARG A 88 -6.63 19.94 -4.97
C ARG A 88 -5.55 20.05 -3.88
N GLU A 89 -5.83 20.72 -2.76
CA GLU A 89 -4.86 21.02 -1.71
C GLU A 89 -4.50 19.79 -0.84
N HIS A 90 -5.46 18.89 -0.60
CA HIS A 90 -5.25 17.76 0.31
C HIS A 90 -4.56 16.55 -0.36
N ARG A 91 -4.79 16.33 -1.67
CA ARG A 91 -4.27 15.15 -2.39
C ARG A 91 -2.76 15.09 -2.51
N PHE A 92 -2.07 16.20 -2.25
CA PHE A 92 -0.61 16.32 -2.25
C PHE A 92 -0.05 16.68 -0.88
N ASP A 93 -0.89 16.82 0.15
CA ASP A 93 -0.47 16.99 1.55
C ASP A 93 0.00 15.63 2.10
N ILE A 94 1.29 15.33 1.87
CA ILE A 94 1.86 14.02 2.25
C ILE A 94 1.84 13.84 3.77
N ASP A 95 1.96 14.91 4.55
CA ASP A 95 1.89 14.85 6.01
C ASP A 95 0.49 14.46 6.48
N LEU A 96 -0.56 15.02 5.87
CA LEU A 96 -1.94 14.62 6.14
C LEU A 96 -2.14 13.14 5.78
N LEU A 97 -1.78 12.75 4.55
CA LEU A 97 -1.99 11.39 4.06
C LEU A 97 -1.21 10.35 4.89
N SER A 98 0.01 10.67 5.33
CA SER A 98 0.80 9.79 6.19
C SER A 98 0.17 9.62 7.58
N ARG A 99 -0.35 10.71 8.18
CA ARG A 99 -1.09 10.63 9.45
C ARG A 99 -2.30 9.70 9.37
N ARG A 100 -2.99 9.64 8.22
CA ARG A 100 -4.11 8.70 8.00
C ARG A 100 -3.63 7.24 8.02
N LEU A 101 -2.50 6.94 7.38
CA LEU A 101 -1.89 5.60 7.42
C LEU A 101 -1.42 5.22 8.82
N ILE A 102 -0.77 6.15 9.52
CA ILE A 102 -0.34 5.96 10.92
C ILE A 102 -1.56 5.65 11.80
N GLY A 103 -2.63 6.44 11.69
CA GLY A 103 -3.87 6.19 12.44
C GLY A 103 -4.50 4.83 12.12
N ALA A 104 -4.48 4.40 10.86
CA ALA A 104 -4.96 3.07 10.47
C ALA A 104 -4.07 1.95 11.04
N THR A 105 -2.76 2.16 11.10
CA THR A 105 -1.81 1.20 11.69
C THR A 105 -2.03 1.08 13.20
N ASP A 106 -2.17 2.20 13.89
CA ASP A 106 -2.45 2.24 15.33
C ASP A 106 -3.82 1.59 15.64
N TRP A 107 -4.82 1.80 14.79
CA TRP A 107 -6.13 1.15 14.92
C TRP A 107 -6.04 -0.38 14.76
N ILE A 108 -5.23 -0.89 13.81
CA ILE A 108 -4.98 -2.32 13.67
C ILE A 108 -4.30 -2.88 14.94
N SER A 109 -3.28 -2.21 15.45
CA SER A 109 -2.50 -2.67 16.61
C SER A 109 -3.34 -2.75 17.89
N GLN A 110 -4.43 -1.98 17.98
CA GLN A 110 -5.34 -1.95 19.13
C GLN A 110 -6.48 -2.99 19.04
N ARG A 111 -6.68 -3.63 17.89
CA ARG A 111 -7.72 -4.65 17.71
C ARG A 111 -7.17 -6.04 18.01
N THR A 112 -7.71 -6.70 19.02
CA THR A 112 -7.26 -8.02 19.49
C THR A 112 -7.10 -9.04 18.36
N GLU A 113 -8.01 -9.03 17.38
CA GLU A 113 -8.02 -9.96 16.25
C GLU A 113 -6.98 -9.62 15.16
N LEU A 114 -6.49 -8.36 15.10
CA LEU A 114 -5.55 -7.88 14.08
C LEU A 114 -4.16 -7.56 14.65
N SER A 115 -4.05 -7.32 15.96
CA SER A 115 -2.84 -6.80 16.61
C SER A 115 -1.60 -7.70 16.45
N LYS A 116 -1.81 -8.98 16.17
CA LYS A 116 -0.72 -9.95 15.93
C LYS A 116 -0.27 -10.02 14.47
N LEU A 117 -1.01 -9.38 13.55
CA LEU A 117 -0.69 -9.40 12.14
C LEU A 117 0.47 -8.43 11.84
N LYS A 118 1.43 -8.89 11.06
CA LYS A 118 2.49 -8.05 10.52
C LYS A 118 1.90 -7.07 9.52
N VAL A 119 2.19 -5.77 9.68
CA VAL A 119 1.63 -4.72 8.82
C VAL A 119 2.57 -4.46 7.64
N GLY A 120 1.99 -4.30 6.46
CA GLY A 120 2.67 -3.79 5.26
C GLY A 120 1.92 -2.62 4.67
N TYR A 121 2.59 -1.80 3.86
CA TYR A 121 1.96 -0.72 3.11
C TYR A 121 2.07 -0.95 1.61
N PHE A 122 0.96 -0.76 0.91
CA PHE A 122 0.92 -0.67 -0.55
C PHE A 122 0.51 0.73 -0.95
N GLY A 123 1.46 1.52 -1.47
CA GLY A 123 1.22 2.89 -1.90
C GLY A 123 1.17 3.03 -3.43
N ALA A 124 0.17 3.74 -3.96
CA ALA A 124 0.07 4.08 -5.36
C ALA A 124 0.27 5.57 -5.58
N SER A 125 1.12 5.97 -6.55
CA SER A 125 1.40 7.37 -6.88
C SER A 125 1.76 8.20 -5.62
N THR A 126 1.02 9.27 -5.27
CA THR A 126 1.22 10.07 -4.04
C THR A 126 1.10 9.24 -2.76
N GLY A 127 0.24 8.21 -2.75
CA GLY A 127 0.10 7.29 -1.61
C GLY A 127 1.39 6.53 -1.28
N ALA A 128 2.31 6.38 -2.25
CA ALA A 128 3.61 5.76 -1.98
C ALA A 128 4.51 6.64 -1.11
N ALA A 129 4.48 7.96 -1.30
CA ALA A 129 5.20 8.89 -0.44
C ALA A 129 4.65 8.84 0.99
N ALA A 130 3.32 8.90 1.14
CA ALA A 130 2.67 8.77 2.44
C ALA A 130 3.03 7.44 3.14
N ALA A 131 3.11 6.34 2.38
CA ALA A 131 3.51 5.03 2.90
C ALA A 131 4.96 5.01 3.42
N LEU A 132 5.88 5.68 2.72
CA LEU A 132 7.29 5.79 3.15
C LEU A 132 7.44 6.64 4.41
N VAL A 133 6.73 7.78 4.51
CA VAL A 133 6.70 8.60 5.71
C VAL A 133 6.13 7.81 6.89
N ALA A 134 4.97 7.19 6.72
CA ALA A 134 4.34 6.39 7.76
C ALA A 134 5.20 5.19 8.20
N ALA A 135 5.95 4.57 7.28
CA ALA A 135 6.85 3.46 7.58
C ALA A 135 8.06 3.88 8.43
N VAL A 136 8.52 5.12 8.31
CA VAL A 136 9.55 5.67 9.21
C VAL A 136 8.99 5.88 10.61
N GLU A 137 7.77 6.43 10.72
CA GLU A 137 7.14 6.73 12.01
C GLU A 137 6.60 5.48 12.74
N ARG A 138 6.39 4.37 12.05
CA ARG A 138 5.92 3.08 12.59
C ARG A 138 6.83 1.93 12.19
N ALA A 139 8.14 2.18 12.20
CA ALA A 139 9.13 1.17 11.85
C ALA A 139 9.11 -0.06 12.77
N ASP A 140 8.54 0.05 13.96
CA ASP A 140 8.30 -1.04 14.90
C ASP A 140 7.18 -2.00 14.47
N LEU A 141 6.15 -1.50 13.78
CA LEU A 141 4.96 -2.25 13.37
C LEU A 141 4.97 -2.66 11.89
N VAL A 142 5.61 -1.86 11.03
CA VAL A 142 5.61 -2.07 9.58
C VAL A 142 6.76 -2.98 9.16
N TYR A 143 6.46 -4.00 8.36
CA TYR A 143 7.41 -5.04 7.94
C TYR A 143 7.86 -4.91 6.49
N ALA A 144 7.05 -4.30 5.63
CA ALA A 144 7.38 -4.09 4.22
C ALA A 144 6.57 -2.96 3.59
N VAL A 145 7.15 -2.30 2.59
CA VAL A 145 6.48 -1.31 1.75
C VAL A 145 6.59 -1.73 0.28
N VAL A 146 5.49 -1.58 -0.45
CA VAL A 146 5.44 -1.68 -1.92
C VAL A 146 4.90 -0.36 -2.46
N SER A 147 5.63 0.24 -3.38
CA SER A 147 5.27 1.44 -4.14
C SER A 147 4.96 1.04 -5.59
N ARG A 148 3.76 1.33 -6.08
CA ARG A 148 3.37 1.11 -7.49
C ARG A 148 3.16 2.44 -8.21
N GLY A 149 3.97 2.70 -9.23
CA GLY A 149 3.97 3.99 -9.95
C GLY A 149 4.12 5.16 -8.98
N GLY A 150 4.93 4.98 -7.94
CA GLY A 150 4.98 5.87 -6.80
C GLY A 150 5.77 7.15 -7.06
N ARG A 151 5.47 8.17 -6.25
CA ARG A 151 6.17 9.45 -6.17
C ARG A 151 6.97 9.53 -4.86
N PRO A 152 8.03 8.68 -4.70
CA PRO A 152 8.83 8.67 -3.48
C PRO A 152 9.57 9.99 -3.23
N ASP A 153 9.78 10.79 -4.28
CA ASP A 153 10.34 12.14 -4.20
C ASP A 153 9.54 13.09 -3.32
N LEU A 154 8.22 12.86 -3.19
CA LEU A 154 7.35 13.65 -2.31
C LEU A 154 7.53 13.33 -0.82
N ALA A 155 8.22 12.23 -0.48
CA ALA A 155 8.54 11.88 0.91
C ALA A 155 9.79 12.61 1.44
N THR A 156 10.44 13.45 0.65
CA THR A 156 11.69 14.16 0.93
C THR A 156 12.91 13.28 1.20
N SER A 157 14.11 13.83 0.98
CA SER A 157 15.36 13.09 1.19
C SER A 157 15.58 12.69 2.65
N ASP A 158 15.18 13.56 3.59
CA ASP A 158 15.33 13.30 5.04
C ASP A 158 14.54 12.09 5.51
N ILE A 159 13.38 11.85 4.91
CA ILE A 159 12.58 10.65 5.16
C ILE A 159 13.22 9.43 4.50
N LEU A 160 13.60 9.53 3.22
CA LEU A 160 14.12 8.38 2.47
C LEU A 160 15.38 7.77 3.12
N VAL A 161 16.30 8.58 3.64
CA VAL A 161 17.49 8.08 4.35
C VAL A 161 17.20 7.44 5.70
N ARG A 162 16.01 7.67 6.27
CA ARG A 162 15.56 7.10 7.54
C ARG A 162 14.78 5.78 7.38
N VAL A 163 14.36 5.43 6.16
CA VAL A 163 13.59 4.21 5.90
C VAL A 163 14.41 2.97 6.29
N GLU A 164 13.91 2.18 7.23
CA GLU A 164 14.47 0.91 7.71
C GLU A 164 13.67 -0.31 7.29
N VAL A 165 12.55 -0.08 6.60
CA VAL A 165 11.59 -1.11 6.22
C VAL A 165 11.88 -1.59 4.80
N PRO A 166 11.92 -2.92 4.54
CA PRO A 166 12.07 -3.48 3.21
C PRO A 166 11.14 -2.84 2.20
N THR A 167 11.69 -2.29 1.10
CA THR A 167 10.94 -1.45 0.15
C THR A 167 11.09 -1.92 -1.28
N LEU A 168 9.96 -2.21 -1.93
CA LEU A 168 9.86 -2.51 -3.36
C LEU A 168 9.25 -1.33 -4.10
N LEU A 169 9.97 -0.84 -5.12
CA LEU A 169 9.50 0.18 -6.06
C LEU A 169 9.12 -0.52 -7.38
N ILE A 170 7.89 -0.36 -7.85
CA ILE A 170 7.39 -0.91 -9.11
C ILE A 170 6.99 0.25 -10.01
N VAL A 171 7.58 0.36 -11.19
CA VAL A 171 7.33 1.44 -12.14
C VAL A 171 6.98 0.91 -13.53
N GLY A 172 6.20 1.67 -14.29
CA GLY A 172 5.92 1.37 -15.69
C GLY A 172 7.10 1.73 -16.60
N GLY A 173 7.47 0.84 -17.52
CA GLY A 173 8.61 1.04 -18.43
C GLY A 173 8.43 2.21 -19.40
N ASN A 174 7.19 2.65 -19.66
CA ASN A 174 6.89 3.83 -20.47
C ASN A 174 6.72 5.12 -19.63
N ASP A 175 6.81 5.04 -18.29
CA ASP A 175 6.71 6.19 -17.40
C ASP A 175 8.12 6.72 -17.03
N LYS A 176 8.82 7.26 -18.01
CA LYS A 176 10.23 7.66 -17.88
C LYS A 176 10.48 8.61 -16.72
N GLN A 177 9.61 9.60 -16.53
CA GLN A 177 9.76 10.57 -15.44
C GLN A 177 9.70 9.87 -14.07
N VAL A 178 8.76 8.96 -13.89
CA VAL A 178 8.59 8.22 -12.62
C VAL A 178 9.74 7.22 -12.43
N ILE A 179 10.28 6.62 -13.50
CA ILE A 179 11.49 5.77 -13.41
C ILE A 179 12.64 6.57 -12.80
N ASP A 180 12.96 7.75 -13.36
CA ASP A 180 14.08 8.59 -12.89
C ASP A 180 13.89 8.99 -11.40
N LEU A 181 12.66 9.31 -10.98
CA LEU A 181 12.34 9.65 -9.59
C LEU A 181 12.55 8.45 -8.66
N ASN A 182 12.15 7.26 -9.08
CA ASN A 182 12.30 6.05 -8.28
C ASN A 182 13.76 5.56 -8.22
N GLU A 183 14.55 5.72 -9.28
CA GLU A 183 16.00 5.45 -9.26
C GLU A 183 16.74 6.36 -8.29
N LYS A 184 16.39 7.65 -8.27
CA LYS A 184 16.94 8.62 -7.30
C LYS A 184 16.57 8.27 -5.88
N ALA A 185 15.30 7.91 -5.63
CA ALA A 185 14.85 7.50 -4.32
C ALA A 185 15.52 6.19 -3.86
N LEU A 186 15.66 5.20 -4.76
CA LEU A 186 16.34 3.94 -4.45
C LEU A 186 17.76 4.16 -3.92
N LYS A 187 18.50 5.13 -4.47
CA LYS A 187 19.85 5.48 -4.01
C LYS A 187 19.85 6.07 -2.60
N GLN A 188 18.77 6.75 -2.20
CA GLN A 188 18.62 7.37 -0.88
C GLN A 188 18.14 6.39 0.21
N LEU A 189 17.62 5.22 -0.15
CA LEU A 189 17.24 4.17 0.79
C LEU A 189 18.49 3.44 1.32
N THR A 190 19.36 4.13 2.04
CA THR A 190 20.71 3.64 2.42
C THR A 190 20.68 2.63 3.57
N LYS A 191 19.70 2.68 4.47
CA LYS A 191 19.62 1.75 5.61
C LYS A 191 19.17 0.34 5.22
N ILE A 192 18.62 0.15 4.01
CA ILE A 192 18.04 -1.13 3.56
C ILE A 192 18.69 -1.68 2.29
N GLU A 193 20.00 -1.51 2.11
CA GLU A 193 20.73 -1.86 0.88
C GLU A 193 20.41 -3.27 0.33
N LYS A 194 20.26 -4.26 1.19
CA LYS A 194 19.93 -5.64 0.82
C LYS A 194 18.42 -5.94 0.76
N LYS A 195 17.59 -4.98 1.18
CA LYS A 195 16.13 -5.13 1.32
C LYS A 195 15.39 -4.03 0.54
N LYS A 196 15.96 -3.56 -0.57
CA LYS A 196 15.35 -2.63 -1.51
C LYS A 196 15.44 -3.14 -2.93
N LYS A 197 14.41 -2.87 -3.74
CA LYS A 197 14.39 -3.28 -5.14
C LYS A 197 13.57 -2.30 -5.97
N LEU A 198 14.02 -2.04 -7.21
CA LEU A 198 13.25 -1.39 -8.27
C LEU A 198 12.94 -2.42 -9.35
N ILE A 199 11.67 -2.51 -9.73
CA ILE A 199 11.18 -3.35 -10.83
C ILE A 199 10.50 -2.46 -11.84
N THR A 200 10.91 -2.58 -13.10
CA THR A 200 10.27 -1.90 -14.23
C THR A 200 9.42 -2.90 -15.00
N ILE A 201 8.10 -2.66 -15.07
CA ILE A 201 7.17 -3.49 -15.86
C ILE A 201 7.24 -3.03 -17.31
N PRO A 202 7.71 -3.88 -18.25
CA PRO A 202 7.91 -3.48 -19.64
C PRO A 202 6.61 -2.95 -20.28
N LYS A 203 6.71 -1.89 -21.07
CA LYS A 203 5.60 -1.26 -21.81
C LYS A 203 4.48 -0.68 -20.96
N ALA A 204 4.45 -0.88 -19.66
CA ALA A 204 3.43 -0.30 -18.78
C ALA A 204 3.56 1.22 -18.70
N THR A 205 2.44 1.91 -18.71
CA THR A 205 2.32 3.34 -18.39
C THR A 205 2.12 3.55 -16.88
N HIS A 206 1.90 4.79 -16.45
CA HIS A 206 1.71 5.15 -15.04
C HIS A 206 0.57 4.38 -14.35
N LEU A 207 -0.50 4.09 -15.08
CA LEU A 207 -1.70 3.46 -14.53
C LEU A 207 -1.70 1.93 -14.63
N PHE A 208 -0.72 1.32 -15.35
CA PHE A 208 -0.62 -0.13 -15.56
C PHE A 208 -1.88 -0.71 -16.20
N GLU A 209 -2.43 -0.02 -17.22
CA GLU A 209 -3.67 -0.40 -17.92
C GLU A 209 -3.39 -1.38 -19.08
N GLU A 210 -2.14 -1.55 -19.45
CA GLU A 210 -1.74 -2.48 -20.50
C GLU A 210 -1.96 -3.93 -20.06
N PRO A 211 -2.39 -4.82 -20.98
CA PRO A 211 -2.66 -6.21 -20.65
C PRO A 211 -1.48 -6.89 -19.95
N GLY A 212 -1.73 -7.50 -18.80
CA GLY A 212 -0.72 -8.20 -17.99
C GLY A 212 0.12 -7.28 -17.08
N ALA A 213 0.08 -5.96 -17.25
CA ALA A 213 0.95 -5.06 -16.50
C ALA A 213 0.56 -4.97 -15.01
N LEU A 214 -0.73 -4.86 -14.73
CA LEU A 214 -1.22 -4.82 -13.35
C LEU A 214 -1.07 -6.17 -12.65
N GLU A 215 -1.28 -7.25 -13.39
CA GLU A 215 -1.08 -8.63 -12.94
C GLU A 215 0.36 -8.88 -12.50
N GLU A 216 1.32 -8.45 -13.32
CA GLU A 216 2.74 -8.58 -13.01
C GLU A 216 3.12 -7.74 -11.77
N ALA A 217 2.64 -6.51 -11.68
CA ALA A 217 2.83 -5.66 -10.51
C ALA A 217 2.24 -6.29 -9.23
N ALA A 218 1.02 -6.84 -9.31
CA ALA A 218 0.37 -7.51 -8.18
C ALA A 218 1.13 -8.76 -7.73
N LYS A 219 1.64 -9.56 -8.67
CA LYS A 219 2.47 -10.75 -8.38
C LYS A 219 3.76 -10.36 -7.65
N HIS A 220 4.44 -9.30 -8.10
CA HIS A 220 5.64 -8.81 -7.42
C HIS A 220 5.33 -8.30 -6.02
N ALA A 221 4.22 -7.57 -5.83
CA ALA A 221 3.78 -7.09 -4.53
C ALA A 221 3.48 -8.25 -3.58
N SER A 222 2.73 -9.26 -4.05
CA SER A 222 2.41 -10.46 -3.26
C SER A 222 3.67 -11.20 -2.82
N GLY A 223 4.60 -11.48 -3.73
CA GLY A 223 5.86 -12.15 -3.40
C GLY A 223 6.70 -11.35 -2.40
N TRP A 224 6.70 -10.01 -2.50
CA TRP A 224 7.40 -9.15 -1.56
C TRP A 224 6.84 -9.24 -0.15
N PHE A 225 5.53 -9.08 0.00
CA PHE A 225 4.90 -9.18 1.32
C PHE A 225 5.01 -10.59 1.91
N GLN A 226 4.82 -11.65 1.12
CA GLN A 226 5.00 -13.03 1.60
C GLN A 226 6.41 -13.24 2.15
N CYS A 227 7.45 -12.77 1.45
CA CYS A 227 8.83 -12.90 1.90
C CYS A 227 9.02 -12.26 3.29
N PHE A 228 8.62 -11.00 3.45
CA PHE A 228 8.90 -10.25 4.69
C PHE A 228 7.91 -10.52 5.83
N PHE A 229 6.71 -11.04 5.54
CA PHE A 229 5.80 -11.49 6.59
C PHE A 229 6.20 -12.86 7.20
N LEU A 230 7.03 -13.64 6.51
CA LEU A 230 7.59 -14.88 7.06
C LEU A 230 8.87 -14.64 7.87
N GLU A 231 9.59 -13.53 7.63
CA GLU A 231 10.80 -13.18 8.41
C GLU A 231 10.41 -12.67 9.81
N GLU A 232 11.18 -13.07 10.84
CA GLU A 232 11.13 -12.42 12.15
C GLU A 232 11.88 -11.07 12.09
N LYS A 233 11.36 -10.02 12.72
CA LYS A 233 12.12 -8.78 12.92
C LYS A 233 13.32 -9.08 13.82
N ARG A 234 14.50 -8.80 13.28
CA ARG A 234 15.74 -8.84 14.06
C ARG A 234 15.90 -7.56 14.87
#